data_d28259831290d1c65ff92a0beead4502
#
_entry.id   d28259831290d1c65ff92a0beead4502
#
_cell.length_a   1.000
_cell.length_b   1.000
_cell.length_c   1.000
_cell.angle_alpha   90.00
_cell.angle_beta   90.00
_cell.angle_gamma   90.00
#
_symmetry.space_group_name_H-M   'P 1'
#
loop_
_entity.id
_entity.type
_entity.pdbx_description
1 polymer ?
#
loop_
_entity_poly.entity_id
_entity_poly.type
_entity_poly.pdbx_seq_one_letter_code
_entity_poly.pdbx_strand_id
1 'polypeptide(L)'
;YIRGAEPVSMNRILSRQGYRFYQSSFDDDKEGSWLSVNYDPWGIGVTYAGYILLGISMLWMLVGRSGEFRRLLRHPLLRKGGMFVWLLMAVVTVVQAENRSLPALALRQADSLAFKQVIYHDRVVPFNTLARDFVLKLTGKPSYGGMTPEQVVGGWLLRPEVWQNEPMIYIKSAELRHLLRLSSSYARLTDLFDGQNYRLQEFWKGGQKPHMKMTSLEKAIMETDEKVGLILMLRSGTLIHPLPEDGSIKPLSDVKVQAEILYNRIPFSKLLFMFNLTVGMLAFFYLLYCSMHRSAGKAWSVFTVALYAAFLFQLFGYCLRWYVGGRIPLSNGYETMQFMALCTLLLACIFRCRFSFTLSFGLLISGFALLVAYLGQNNPQITPLMPVLLSP
;
A
#
# COMPACT_ATOMS: atom_id res chain seq x y z
N TYR A 1 40.24 -19.01 9.42
CA TYR A 1 40.21 -18.09 8.24
C TYR A 1 39.07 -18.53 7.34
N ILE A 2 37.93 -17.79 7.37
CA ILE A 2 36.81 -18.02 6.47
C ILE A 2 37.06 -17.17 5.22
N ARG A 3 37.50 -17.78 4.14
CA ARG A 3 37.58 -17.16 2.82
C ARG A 3 36.17 -17.26 2.18
N GLY A 4 35.45 -16.17 2.17
CA GLY A 4 34.18 -16.02 1.44
C GLY A 4 33.24 -15.13 2.25
N ALA A 5 32.99 -13.89 1.80
CA ALA A 5 31.99 -13.04 2.36
C ALA A 5 30.62 -13.51 1.85
N GLU A 6 29.86 -14.25 2.67
CA GLU A 6 28.46 -14.54 2.37
C GLU A 6 27.59 -13.45 3.01
N PRO A 7 26.80 -12.72 2.24
CA PRO A 7 25.93 -11.68 2.78
C PRO A 7 24.83 -12.29 3.64
N VAL A 8 24.76 -11.87 4.91
CA VAL A 8 23.69 -12.22 5.85
C VAL A 8 22.77 -11.01 5.96
N SER A 9 21.47 -11.22 5.79
CA SER A 9 20.47 -10.16 5.93
C SER A 9 19.19 -10.70 6.56
N MET A 10 18.26 -9.83 6.97
CA MET A 10 16.94 -10.26 7.48
C MET A 10 16.21 -11.25 6.56
N ASN A 11 16.42 -11.16 5.25
CA ASN A 11 15.79 -12.01 4.25
C ASN A 11 16.72 -13.08 3.66
N ARG A 12 17.99 -13.06 4.02
CA ARG A 12 18.99 -14.05 3.59
C ARG A 12 19.70 -14.62 4.79
N ILE A 13 19.21 -15.76 5.22
CA ILE A 13 19.71 -16.49 6.39
C ILE A 13 20.97 -17.23 5.97
N LEU A 14 22.05 -17.09 6.74
CA LEU A 14 23.21 -17.93 6.59
C LEU A 14 22.98 -19.24 7.36
N SER A 15 22.97 -20.37 6.64
CA SER A 15 22.84 -21.69 7.26
C SER A 15 24.15 -22.46 7.09
N ARG A 16 24.81 -22.80 8.20
CA ARG A 16 26.07 -23.56 8.16
C ARG A 16 26.11 -24.59 9.29
N GLN A 17 26.37 -25.85 8.94
CA GLN A 17 26.45 -26.96 9.89
C GLN A 17 25.23 -27.10 10.83
N GLY A 18 24.03 -26.79 10.35
CA GLY A 18 22.80 -26.83 11.16
C GLY A 18 22.49 -25.57 11.96
N TYR A 19 23.46 -24.64 12.07
CA TYR A 19 23.23 -23.32 12.67
C TYR A 19 22.65 -22.37 11.64
N ARG A 20 21.68 -21.55 12.07
CA ARG A 20 21.07 -20.47 11.28
C ARG A 20 21.37 -19.14 11.94
N PHE A 21 21.96 -18.25 11.17
CA PHE A 21 22.33 -16.90 11.58
C PHE A 21 21.34 -15.92 10.99
N TYR A 22 20.68 -15.16 11.85
CA TYR A 22 19.73 -14.11 11.49
C TYR A 22 20.27 -12.78 11.98
N GLN A 23 20.18 -11.76 11.17
CA GLN A 23 20.43 -10.42 11.68
C GLN A 23 19.21 -9.95 12.47
N SER A 24 19.38 -9.61 13.73
CA SER A 24 18.32 -9.13 14.63
C SER A 24 18.30 -7.61 14.75
N SER A 25 19.46 -6.98 14.75
CA SER A 25 19.62 -5.52 14.82
C SER A 25 21.00 -5.11 14.33
N PHE A 26 21.24 -3.82 14.26
CA PHE A 26 22.54 -3.20 13.97
C PHE A 26 22.83 -2.16 15.05
N ASP A 27 24.10 -1.81 15.22
CA ASP A 27 24.50 -0.77 16.14
C ASP A 27 24.15 0.62 15.63
N ASP A 28 24.00 1.59 16.52
CA ASP A 28 23.61 2.98 16.18
C ASP A 28 24.63 3.66 15.26
N ASP A 29 25.90 3.27 15.31
CA ASP A 29 26.98 3.72 14.43
C ASP A 29 27.01 3.02 13.05
N LYS A 30 26.19 1.98 12.86
CA LYS A 30 26.11 1.13 11.67
C LYS A 30 27.38 0.35 11.32
N GLU A 31 28.35 0.31 12.21
CA GLU A 31 29.59 -0.45 12.01
C GLU A 31 29.49 -1.91 12.49
N GLY A 32 28.48 -2.23 13.31
CA GLY A 32 28.24 -3.55 13.86
C GLY A 32 26.84 -4.08 13.65
N SER A 33 26.69 -5.40 13.74
CA SER A 33 25.38 -6.08 13.64
C SER A 33 25.23 -7.16 14.68
N TRP A 34 24.04 -7.22 15.28
CA TRP A 34 23.66 -8.28 16.19
C TRP A 34 23.10 -9.45 15.41
N LEU A 35 23.73 -10.62 15.55
CA LEU A 35 23.27 -11.85 14.93
C LEU A 35 22.62 -12.75 15.97
N SER A 36 21.38 -13.13 15.73
CA SER A 36 20.73 -14.23 16.45
C SER A 36 21.16 -15.54 15.82
N VAL A 37 21.63 -16.46 16.64
CA VAL A 37 22.02 -17.81 16.23
C VAL A 37 21.00 -18.79 16.73
N ASN A 38 20.41 -19.57 15.83
CA ASN A 38 19.47 -20.64 16.17
C ASN A 38 20.04 -22.00 15.70
N TYR A 39 20.07 -22.95 16.61
CA TYR A 39 20.37 -24.35 16.34
C TYR A 39 19.19 -25.20 16.79
N ASP A 40 18.31 -25.52 15.86
CA ASP A 40 17.13 -26.34 16.13
C ASP A 40 16.87 -27.31 14.97
N PRO A 41 17.60 -28.42 14.93
CA PRO A 41 17.48 -29.39 13.84
C PRO A 41 16.13 -30.15 13.84
N TRP A 42 15.51 -30.29 14.99
CA TRP A 42 14.26 -31.03 15.14
C TRP A 42 13.02 -30.13 15.11
N GLY A 43 13.04 -29.02 15.81
CA GLY A 43 11.89 -28.12 15.93
C GLY A 43 11.45 -27.53 14.59
N ILE A 44 12.40 -27.27 13.69
CA ILE A 44 12.08 -26.79 12.33
C ILE A 44 11.31 -27.84 11.56
N GLY A 45 11.76 -29.10 11.57
CA GLY A 45 11.09 -30.20 10.89
C GLY A 45 9.68 -30.44 11.46
N VAL A 46 9.56 -30.44 12.78
CA VAL A 46 8.27 -30.61 13.49
C VAL A 46 7.31 -29.46 13.17
N THR A 47 7.81 -28.23 13.15
CA THR A 47 6.99 -27.03 12.82
C THR A 47 6.46 -27.09 11.39
N TYR A 48 7.30 -27.40 10.39
CA TYR A 48 6.84 -27.56 9.01
C TYR A 48 5.87 -28.73 8.83
N ALA A 49 6.14 -29.87 9.50
CA ALA A 49 5.22 -31.00 9.52
C ALA A 49 3.86 -30.59 10.13
N GLY A 50 3.87 -29.80 11.22
CA GLY A 50 2.68 -29.22 11.84
C GLY A 50 1.88 -28.33 10.87
N TYR A 51 2.55 -27.43 10.13
CA TYR A 51 1.89 -26.58 9.13
C TYR A 51 1.30 -27.39 7.98
N ILE A 52 2.02 -28.40 7.49
CA ILE A 52 1.51 -29.28 6.45
C ILE A 52 0.28 -30.05 6.95
N LEU A 53 0.34 -30.61 8.15
CA LEU A 53 -0.75 -31.37 8.75
C LEU A 53 -1.98 -30.47 9.01
N LEU A 54 -1.76 -29.22 9.44
CA LEU A 54 -2.81 -28.21 9.61
C LEU A 54 -3.44 -27.86 8.25
N GLY A 55 -2.64 -27.65 7.22
CA GLY A 55 -3.13 -27.40 5.87
C GLY A 55 -3.95 -28.59 5.33
N ILE A 56 -3.45 -29.80 5.50
CA ILE A 56 -4.18 -31.03 5.09
C ILE A 56 -5.48 -31.18 5.87
N SER A 57 -5.48 -30.94 7.19
CA SER A 57 -6.69 -31.04 8.02
C SER A 57 -7.75 -30.01 7.63
N MET A 58 -7.34 -28.76 7.30
CA MET A 58 -8.26 -27.74 6.79
C MET A 58 -8.85 -28.13 5.45
N LEU A 59 -8.03 -28.63 4.52
CA LEU A 59 -8.51 -29.13 3.22
C LEU A 59 -9.43 -30.35 3.39
N TRP A 60 -9.09 -31.27 4.30
CA TRP A 60 -9.92 -32.44 4.61
C TRP A 60 -11.28 -32.02 5.18
N MET A 61 -11.30 -31.03 6.05
CA MET A 61 -12.55 -30.46 6.59
C MET A 61 -13.45 -29.86 5.49
N LEU A 62 -12.86 -29.21 4.48
CA LEU A 62 -13.60 -28.63 3.35
C LEU A 62 -14.12 -29.72 2.37
N VAL A 63 -13.32 -30.78 2.15
CA VAL A 63 -13.61 -31.87 1.17
C VAL A 63 -14.41 -33.00 1.80
N GLY A 64 -14.33 -33.20 3.11
CA GLY A 64 -14.94 -34.29 3.87
C GLY A 64 -16.45 -34.43 3.60
N ARG A 65 -16.90 -35.65 3.23
CA ARG A 65 -18.31 -35.93 2.87
C ARG A 65 -19.29 -35.84 4.03
N SER A 66 -18.83 -36.04 5.26
CA SER A 66 -19.65 -36.09 6.50
C SER A 66 -19.41 -34.89 7.44
N GLY A 67 -18.61 -33.87 7.04
CA GLY A 67 -18.29 -32.72 7.89
C GLY A 67 -19.48 -31.79 8.13
N GLU A 68 -19.51 -31.17 9.31
CA GLU A 68 -20.50 -30.12 9.69
C GLU A 68 -20.56 -28.98 8.66
N PHE A 69 -19.45 -28.66 8.03
CA PHE A 69 -19.37 -27.67 6.95
C PHE A 69 -20.27 -28.03 5.76
N ARG A 70 -20.29 -29.30 5.32
CA ARG A 70 -21.19 -29.76 4.27
C ARG A 70 -22.63 -29.87 4.74
N ARG A 71 -22.86 -30.19 6.02
CA ARG A 71 -24.19 -30.23 6.62
C ARG A 71 -24.82 -28.85 6.66
N LEU A 72 -24.05 -27.82 7.04
CA LEU A 72 -24.47 -26.42 7.00
C LEU A 72 -24.76 -25.95 5.58
N LEU A 73 -23.94 -26.34 4.60
CA LEU A 73 -24.13 -25.97 3.18
C LEU A 73 -25.35 -26.65 2.54
N ARG A 74 -25.86 -27.77 3.08
CA ARG A 74 -27.08 -28.43 2.63
C ARG A 74 -28.36 -27.86 3.26
N HIS A 75 -28.22 -26.88 4.16
CA HIS A 75 -29.37 -26.29 4.83
C HIS A 75 -30.30 -25.62 3.81
N PRO A 76 -31.64 -25.91 3.86
CA PRO A 76 -32.57 -25.43 2.82
C PRO A 76 -32.66 -23.91 2.73
N LEU A 77 -32.30 -23.16 3.79
CA LEU A 77 -32.25 -21.70 3.80
C LEU A 77 -31.14 -21.12 2.89
N LEU A 78 -30.09 -21.89 2.58
CA LEU A 78 -28.96 -21.44 1.76
C LEU A 78 -29.15 -21.65 0.25
N ARG A 79 -30.27 -22.25 -0.20
CA ARG A 79 -30.46 -22.71 -1.58
C ARG A 79 -31.24 -21.79 -2.51
N LYS A 80 -31.83 -20.70 -2.04
CA LYS A 80 -32.75 -19.86 -2.85
C LYS A 80 -32.50 -18.37 -2.64
N GLY A 81 -32.45 -17.60 -3.69
CA GLY A 81 -32.19 -16.19 -3.67
C GLY A 81 -32.59 -15.35 -4.87
N GLY A 82 -32.73 -14.11 -4.85
CA GLY A 82 -32.61 -13.13 -5.91
C GLY A 82 -33.32 -11.79 -5.82
N MET A 83 -32.62 -10.75 -6.08
CA MET A 83 -32.98 -9.44 -6.63
C MET A 83 -33.07 -8.23 -5.69
N PHE A 84 -31.93 -7.53 -5.53
CA PHE A 84 -31.92 -6.13 -5.06
C PHE A 84 -30.63 -5.39 -5.52
N VAL A 85 -30.40 -5.25 -6.83
CA VAL A 85 -29.09 -4.79 -7.37
C VAL A 85 -29.14 -3.36 -7.95
N TRP A 86 -30.30 -2.76 -8.18
CA TRP A 86 -30.39 -1.55 -9.01
C TRP A 86 -30.33 -0.20 -8.26
N LEU A 87 -30.28 -0.18 -6.93
CA LEU A 87 -30.44 1.08 -6.19
C LEU A 87 -29.14 1.76 -5.76
N LEU A 88 -27.97 1.17 -5.94
CA LEU A 88 -26.68 1.69 -5.42
C LEU A 88 -25.72 2.28 -6.46
N MET A 89 -26.11 2.29 -7.74
CA MET A 89 -25.26 2.83 -8.82
C MET A 89 -25.39 4.36 -9.02
N ALA A 90 -26.20 5.05 -8.22
CA ALA A 90 -26.58 6.44 -8.53
C ALA A 90 -25.90 7.54 -7.70
N VAL A 91 -24.90 7.24 -6.88
CA VAL A 91 -24.20 8.29 -6.10
C VAL A 91 -22.71 8.34 -6.44
N VAL A 92 -22.42 8.76 -7.66
CA VAL A 92 -21.10 9.36 -7.97
C VAL A 92 -21.29 10.87 -7.92
N THR A 93 -21.10 11.46 -6.77
CA THR A 93 -20.99 12.92 -6.66
C THR A 93 -19.68 13.36 -7.32
N VAL A 94 -19.82 14.02 -8.44
CA VAL A 94 -18.75 14.79 -9.08
C VAL A 94 -18.40 15.94 -8.13
N VAL A 95 -17.31 15.80 -7.41
CA VAL A 95 -16.71 16.92 -6.69
C VAL A 95 -16.08 17.84 -7.73
N GLN A 96 -16.72 18.97 -8.00
CA GLN A 96 -16.12 20.04 -8.79
C GLN A 96 -14.90 20.56 -8.01
N ALA A 97 -13.74 20.35 -8.57
CA ALA A 97 -12.51 20.97 -8.10
C ALA A 97 -12.57 22.46 -8.41
N GLU A 98 -12.46 23.30 -7.38
CA GLU A 98 -12.33 24.74 -7.51
C GLU A 98 -11.06 25.04 -8.33
N ASN A 99 -11.22 25.59 -9.52
CA ASN A 99 -10.12 25.94 -10.43
C ASN A 99 -9.38 27.17 -9.89
N ARG A 100 -8.43 26.95 -8.97
CA ARG A 100 -7.46 27.99 -8.58
C ARG A 100 -6.31 27.97 -9.60
N SER A 101 -6.06 29.10 -10.24
CA SER A 101 -4.95 29.28 -11.16
C SER A 101 -3.63 29.44 -10.41
N LEU A 102 -3.10 28.34 -9.86
CA LEU A 102 -1.77 28.32 -9.25
C LEU A 102 -0.71 28.26 -10.35
N PRO A 103 0.45 28.91 -10.18
CA PRO A 103 1.54 28.82 -11.13
C PRO A 103 2.11 27.38 -11.10
N ALA A 104 1.79 26.63 -12.13
CA ALA A 104 2.22 25.25 -12.32
C ALA A 104 2.88 25.09 -13.68
N LEU A 105 3.62 23.99 -13.85
CA LEU A 105 4.14 23.61 -15.16
C LEU A 105 3.01 23.38 -16.16
N ALA A 106 3.24 23.74 -17.42
CA ALA A 106 2.33 23.35 -18.50
C ALA A 106 2.22 21.83 -18.57
N LEU A 107 1.02 21.31 -18.84
CA LEU A 107 0.74 19.85 -18.82
C LEU A 107 1.72 19.05 -19.69
N ARG A 108 2.04 19.55 -20.89
CA ARG A 108 3.02 18.89 -21.79
C ARG A 108 4.42 18.79 -21.18
N GLN A 109 4.86 19.81 -20.44
CA GLN A 109 6.16 19.80 -19.78
C GLN A 109 6.15 18.85 -18.58
N ALA A 110 5.06 18.84 -17.80
CA ALA A 110 4.86 17.92 -16.70
C ALA A 110 4.84 16.46 -17.17
N ASP A 111 4.15 16.17 -18.29
CA ASP A 111 4.13 14.84 -18.90
C ASP A 111 5.52 14.40 -19.36
N SER A 112 6.31 15.28 -19.97
CA SER A 112 7.69 14.94 -20.38
C SER A 112 8.60 14.70 -19.16
N LEU A 113 8.40 15.46 -18.09
CA LEU A 113 9.16 15.31 -16.85
C LEU A 113 8.81 13.99 -16.12
N ALA A 114 7.57 13.53 -16.21
CA ALA A 114 7.11 12.29 -15.60
C ALA A 114 7.98 11.07 -15.95
N PHE A 115 8.52 11.02 -17.18
CA PHE A 115 9.34 9.90 -17.68
C PHE A 115 10.83 10.03 -17.32
N LYS A 116 11.30 11.19 -16.85
CA LYS A 116 12.68 11.36 -16.44
C LYS A 116 12.99 10.46 -15.25
N GLN A 117 14.16 9.84 -15.27
CA GLN A 117 14.56 8.91 -14.22
C GLN A 117 15.37 9.64 -13.15
N VAL A 118 15.07 9.34 -11.90
CA VAL A 118 15.73 9.91 -10.71
C VAL A 118 16.01 8.82 -9.70
N ILE A 119 16.96 9.06 -8.80
CA ILE A 119 17.21 8.17 -7.66
C ILE A 119 16.33 8.65 -6.50
N TYR A 120 15.51 7.74 -5.97
CA TYR A 120 14.64 8.01 -4.85
C TYR A 120 14.50 6.77 -3.96
N HIS A 121 14.78 6.89 -2.66
CA HIS A 121 14.84 5.76 -1.71
C HIS A 121 15.69 4.60 -2.22
N ASP A 122 16.94 4.89 -2.61
CA ASP A 122 17.93 3.93 -3.12
C ASP A 122 17.47 3.10 -4.33
N ARG A 123 16.53 3.64 -5.08
CA ARG A 123 16.01 3.02 -6.29
C ARG A 123 15.93 4.04 -7.44
N VAL A 124 16.26 3.58 -8.64
CA VAL A 124 15.95 4.35 -9.85
C VAL A 124 14.46 4.28 -10.09
N VAL A 125 13.82 5.43 -10.21
CA VAL A 125 12.36 5.56 -10.41
C VAL A 125 12.07 6.63 -11.46
N PRO A 126 10.89 6.58 -12.12
CA PRO A 126 10.41 7.73 -12.88
C PRO A 126 10.11 8.91 -11.93
N PHE A 127 10.32 10.12 -12.41
CA PHE A 127 9.98 11.34 -11.65
C PHE A 127 8.52 11.37 -11.16
N ASN A 128 7.61 10.76 -11.94
CA ASN A 128 6.22 10.55 -11.55
C ASN A 128 6.09 9.88 -10.17
N THR A 129 6.92 8.86 -9.86
CA THR A 129 6.88 8.15 -8.58
C THR A 129 7.25 9.07 -7.42
N LEU A 130 8.33 9.83 -7.55
CA LEU A 130 8.76 10.83 -6.56
C LEU A 130 7.69 11.91 -6.38
N ALA A 131 7.21 12.49 -7.48
CA ALA A 131 6.24 13.56 -7.45
C ALA A 131 4.93 13.12 -6.78
N ARG A 132 4.45 11.93 -7.13
CA ARG A 132 3.24 11.36 -6.54
C ARG A 132 3.40 11.10 -5.04
N ASP A 133 4.54 10.56 -4.63
CA ASP A 133 4.81 10.32 -3.21
C ASP A 133 4.88 11.61 -2.42
N PHE A 134 5.56 12.62 -2.94
CA PHE A 134 5.64 13.95 -2.35
C PHE A 134 4.23 14.54 -2.14
N VAL A 135 3.40 14.58 -3.17
CA VAL A 135 2.05 15.15 -3.08
C VAL A 135 1.18 14.32 -2.13
N LEU A 136 1.25 13.00 -2.19
CA LEU A 136 0.47 12.11 -1.33
C LEU A 136 0.85 12.27 0.15
N LYS A 137 2.14 12.35 0.47
CA LYS A 137 2.61 12.57 1.85
C LYS A 137 2.17 13.92 2.40
N LEU A 138 2.25 14.98 1.60
CA LEU A 138 1.86 16.32 2.02
C LEU A 138 0.35 16.44 2.20
N THR A 139 -0.42 16.08 1.18
CA THR A 139 -1.85 16.39 1.09
C THR A 139 -2.77 15.25 1.53
N GLY A 140 -2.24 14.03 1.65
CA GLY A 140 -3.04 12.81 1.81
C GLY A 140 -3.80 12.38 0.56
N LYS A 141 -3.59 13.07 -0.57
CA LYS A 141 -4.27 12.81 -1.86
C LYS A 141 -3.24 12.66 -2.98
N PRO A 142 -3.52 11.87 -4.02
CA PRO A 142 -2.59 11.66 -5.13
C PRO A 142 -2.48 12.85 -6.09
N SER A 143 -3.32 13.88 -5.94
CA SER A 143 -3.36 15.11 -6.76
C SER A 143 -3.79 16.30 -5.91
N TYR A 144 -3.48 17.50 -6.33
CA TYR A 144 -3.84 18.73 -5.64
C TYR A 144 -4.41 19.77 -6.60
N GLY A 145 -5.57 20.34 -6.27
CA GLY A 145 -6.18 21.41 -7.08
C GLY A 145 -6.49 21.04 -8.53
N GLY A 146 -6.72 19.75 -8.84
CA GLY A 146 -6.92 19.27 -10.21
C GLY A 146 -5.63 19.13 -11.03
N MET A 147 -4.46 19.44 -10.43
CA MET A 147 -3.15 19.33 -11.06
C MET A 147 -2.54 17.96 -10.87
N THR A 148 -1.69 17.54 -11.82
CA THR A 148 -0.90 16.32 -11.69
C THR A 148 0.21 16.50 -10.67
N PRO A 149 0.73 15.42 -10.05
CA PRO A 149 1.82 15.52 -9.09
C PRO A 149 3.06 16.23 -9.64
N GLU A 150 3.37 16.01 -10.92
CA GLU A 150 4.51 16.64 -11.60
C GLU A 150 4.32 18.14 -11.76
N GLN A 151 3.08 18.58 -12.02
CA GLN A 151 2.74 20.01 -12.06
C GLN A 151 2.93 20.66 -10.70
N VAL A 152 2.53 19.99 -9.63
CA VAL A 152 2.67 20.47 -8.25
C VAL A 152 4.14 20.59 -7.85
N VAL A 153 4.94 19.54 -8.06
CA VAL A 153 6.38 19.56 -7.74
C VAL A 153 7.10 20.59 -8.61
N GLY A 154 6.78 20.65 -9.90
CA GLY A 154 7.32 21.67 -10.80
C GLY A 154 6.94 23.09 -10.37
N GLY A 155 5.73 23.29 -9.88
CA GLY A 155 5.29 24.57 -9.31
C GLY A 155 6.11 25.00 -8.08
N TRP A 156 6.37 24.06 -7.16
CA TRP A 156 7.26 24.28 -6.01
C TRP A 156 8.69 24.64 -6.39
N LEU A 157 9.22 24.03 -7.45
CA LEU A 157 10.58 24.33 -7.95
C LEU A 157 10.65 25.71 -8.64
N LEU A 158 9.62 26.08 -9.40
CA LEU A 158 9.62 27.33 -10.16
C LEU A 158 9.21 28.56 -9.35
N ARG A 159 8.26 28.42 -8.43
CA ARG A 159 7.66 29.54 -7.66
C ARG A 159 7.44 29.15 -6.20
N PRO A 160 8.52 28.84 -5.45
CA PRO A 160 8.39 28.42 -4.04
C PRO A 160 7.74 29.49 -3.16
N GLU A 161 7.88 30.77 -3.49
CA GLU A 161 7.29 31.91 -2.76
C GLU A 161 5.75 31.93 -2.82
N VAL A 162 5.16 31.41 -3.89
CA VAL A 162 3.70 31.29 -4.02
C VAL A 162 3.21 30.04 -3.29
N TRP A 163 3.87 28.91 -3.54
CA TRP A 163 3.49 27.61 -3.03
C TRP A 163 3.63 27.47 -1.51
N GLN A 164 4.55 28.21 -0.86
CA GLN A 164 4.67 28.22 0.60
C GLN A 164 3.42 28.77 1.31
N ASN A 165 2.61 29.58 0.62
CA ASN A 165 1.36 30.15 1.13
C ASN A 165 0.15 29.28 0.80
N GLU A 166 0.31 28.17 0.08
CA GLU A 166 -0.77 27.24 -0.23
C GLU A 166 -1.03 26.26 0.92
N PRO A 167 -2.30 26.04 1.31
CA PRO A 167 -2.67 25.10 2.38
C PRO A 167 -2.57 23.65 1.88
N MET A 168 -1.37 23.09 1.82
CA MET A 168 -1.11 21.74 1.31
C MET A 168 -0.78 20.72 2.40
N ILE A 169 -0.30 21.15 3.55
CA ILE A 169 0.20 20.25 4.60
C ILE A 169 -1.00 19.73 5.40
N TYR A 170 -1.39 18.48 5.14
CA TYR A 170 -2.50 17.86 5.84
C TYR A 170 -2.11 17.44 7.26
N ILE A 171 -2.80 17.98 8.27
CA ILE A 171 -2.61 17.68 9.69
C ILE A 171 -3.83 16.94 10.21
N LYS A 172 -3.68 15.65 10.46
CA LYS A 172 -4.75 14.76 10.91
C LYS A 172 -5.19 15.04 12.36
N SER A 173 -4.22 15.31 13.26
CA SER A 173 -4.49 15.52 14.69
C SER A 173 -5.23 16.82 14.97
N ALA A 174 -6.40 16.70 15.58
CA ALA A 174 -7.15 17.88 16.04
C ALA A 174 -6.42 18.63 17.14
N GLU A 175 -5.74 17.93 18.03
CA GLU A 175 -4.96 18.49 19.13
C GLU A 175 -3.80 19.34 18.60
N LEU A 176 -3.02 18.85 17.63
CA LEU A 176 -1.94 19.61 17.01
C LEU A 176 -2.47 20.84 16.25
N ARG A 177 -3.62 20.73 15.56
CA ARG A 177 -4.25 21.85 14.89
C ARG A 177 -4.64 22.96 15.87
N HIS A 178 -5.17 22.58 17.04
CA HIS A 178 -5.52 23.54 18.09
C HIS A 178 -4.29 24.25 18.66
N LEU A 179 -3.21 23.51 18.93
CA LEU A 179 -1.93 24.07 19.38
C LEU A 179 -1.33 25.08 18.38
N LEU A 180 -1.42 24.74 17.08
CA LEU A 180 -0.96 25.61 16.00
C LEU A 180 -1.96 26.75 15.65
N ARG A 181 -3.15 26.79 16.28
CA ARG A 181 -4.24 27.73 16.00
C ARG A 181 -4.70 27.71 14.55
N LEU A 182 -4.78 26.52 13.94
CA LEU A 182 -5.23 26.36 12.58
C LEU A 182 -6.76 26.21 12.52
N SER A 183 -7.39 26.90 11.60
CA SER A 183 -8.85 26.82 11.35
C SER A 183 -9.24 25.65 10.44
N SER A 184 -8.28 25.10 9.69
CA SER A 184 -8.52 24.03 8.73
C SER A 184 -7.64 22.80 9.01
N SER A 185 -7.97 21.66 8.33
CA SER A 185 -7.13 20.47 8.36
C SER A 185 -5.85 20.60 7.52
N TYR A 186 -5.74 21.65 6.74
CA TYR A 186 -4.59 21.91 5.88
C TYR A 186 -3.89 23.18 6.36
N ALA A 187 -2.58 23.08 6.60
CA ALA A 187 -1.70 24.18 6.96
C ALA A 187 -0.90 24.66 5.76
N ARG A 188 -0.52 25.92 5.77
CA ARG A 188 0.49 26.50 4.89
C ARG A 188 1.87 26.23 5.48
N LEU A 189 2.90 26.24 4.65
CA LEU A 189 4.26 26.17 5.18
C LEU A 189 4.54 27.37 6.11
N THR A 190 4.06 28.54 5.73
CA THR A 190 4.19 29.79 6.52
C THR A 190 3.50 29.73 7.89
N ASP A 191 2.44 28.97 8.06
CA ASP A 191 1.73 28.81 9.34
C ASP A 191 2.57 28.05 10.40
N LEU A 192 3.57 27.28 9.94
CA LEU A 192 4.46 26.48 10.80
C LEU A 192 5.73 27.22 11.22
N PHE A 193 5.93 28.44 10.71
CA PHE A 193 7.05 29.31 11.08
C PHE A 193 6.53 30.65 11.65
N ASP A 194 7.18 31.10 12.70
CA ASP A 194 7.00 32.46 13.24
C ASP A 194 8.30 33.23 13.01
N GLY A 195 8.33 33.97 11.89
CA GLY A 195 9.56 34.59 11.39
C GLY A 195 10.59 33.50 11.00
N GLN A 196 11.67 33.41 11.76
CA GLN A 196 12.71 32.36 11.57
C GLN A 196 12.53 31.17 12.52
N ASN A 197 11.61 31.25 13.50
CA ASN A 197 11.44 30.23 14.50
C ASN A 197 10.46 29.14 13.99
N TYR A 198 10.87 27.90 14.11
CA TYR A 198 10.03 26.75 13.73
C TYR A 198 9.13 26.36 14.90
N ARG A 199 7.83 26.59 14.75
CA ARG A 199 6.83 26.44 15.83
C ARG A 199 6.73 25.02 16.39
N LEU A 200 6.94 23.99 15.56
CA LEU A 200 6.85 22.61 16.03
C LEU A 200 7.97 22.25 17.01
N GLN A 201 9.11 22.94 16.95
CA GLN A 201 10.23 22.72 17.87
C GLN A 201 9.86 23.04 19.32
N GLU A 202 8.99 24.03 19.54
CA GLU A 202 8.51 24.41 20.88
C GLU A 202 7.68 23.30 21.54
N PHE A 203 6.96 22.50 20.74
CA PHE A 203 6.10 21.43 21.22
C PHE A 203 6.83 20.07 21.33
N TRP A 204 8.04 19.97 20.78
CA TRP A 204 8.88 18.79 20.85
C TRP A 204 9.54 18.67 22.22
N LYS A 205 8.83 18.09 23.19
CA LYS A 205 9.36 17.81 24.53
C LYS A 205 10.11 16.47 24.63
N GLY A 206 10.14 15.73 23.56
CA GLY A 206 10.77 14.40 23.45
C GLY A 206 12.26 14.50 23.15
N GLY A 207 13.09 14.84 24.14
CA GLY A 207 14.49 14.44 24.10
C GLY A 207 14.53 12.92 23.94
N GLN A 208 15.39 12.41 23.07
CA GLN A 208 15.64 11.00 22.74
C GLN A 208 15.44 10.06 23.95
N LYS A 209 14.23 9.56 24.11
CA LYS A 209 13.94 8.46 25.03
C LYS A 209 13.67 7.23 24.16
N PRO A 210 14.64 6.34 23.95
CA PRO A 210 14.56 5.27 22.95
C PRO A 210 13.52 4.18 23.23
N HIS A 211 12.86 4.16 24.39
CA HIS A 211 11.97 3.06 24.80
C HIS A 211 10.59 3.48 25.33
N MET A 212 10.20 4.75 25.23
CA MET A 212 8.89 5.19 25.71
C MET A 212 7.89 5.22 24.54
N LYS A 213 6.70 4.64 24.72
CA LYS A 213 5.62 4.70 23.70
C LYS A 213 5.29 6.17 23.42
N MET A 214 5.56 6.63 22.21
CA MET A 214 5.20 7.97 21.74
C MET A 214 3.69 8.21 21.92
N THR A 215 3.35 9.37 22.43
CA THR A 215 1.95 9.83 22.52
C THR A 215 1.39 10.08 21.11
N SER A 216 0.05 10.16 21.00
CA SER A 216 -0.62 10.49 19.74
C SER A 216 -0.21 11.86 19.19
N LEU A 217 0.04 12.82 20.10
CA LEU A 217 0.50 14.16 19.75
C LEU A 217 1.94 14.16 19.22
N GLU A 218 2.87 13.46 19.89
CA GLU A 218 4.25 13.33 19.44
C GLU A 218 4.36 12.70 18.06
N LYS A 219 3.56 11.65 17.79
CA LYS A 219 3.47 11.06 16.45
C LYS A 219 2.98 12.07 15.40
N ALA A 220 1.97 12.87 15.74
CA ALA A 220 1.44 13.88 14.83
C ALA A 220 2.44 15.01 14.57
N ILE A 221 3.23 15.40 15.57
CA ILE A 221 4.32 16.38 15.41
C ILE A 221 5.37 15.81 14.47
N MET A 222 5.84 14.58 14.70
CA MET A 222 6.83 13.92 13.86
C MET A 222 6.35 13.75 12.42
N GLU A 223 5.10 13.32 12.21
CA GLU A 223 4.51 13.21 10.87
C GLU A 223 4.46 14.57 10.14
N THR A 224 4.17 15.65 10.89
CA THR A 224 4.12 17.00 10.32
C THR A 224 5.53 17.51 10.03
N ASP A 225 6.49 17.23 10.90
CA ASP A 225 7.90 17.59 10.73
C ASP A 225 8.51 16.90 9.49
N GLU A 226 8.23 15.60 9.28
CA GLU A 226 8.61 14.88 8.06
C GLU A 226 8.07 15.58 6.79
N LYS A 227 6.83 16.06 6.83
CA LYS A 227 6.22 16.78 5.69
C LYS A 227 6.93 18.10 5.41
N VAL A 228 7.26 18.85 6.46
CA VAL A 228 8.05 20.10 6.34
C VAL A 228 9.45 19.78 5.82
N GLY A 229 10.10 18.76 6.36
CA GLY A 229 11.40 18.28 5.90
C GLY A 229 11.42 17.97 4.40
N LEU A 230 10.39 17.27 3.88
CA LEU A 230 10.25 16.98 2.45
C LEU A 230 10.18 18.26 1.59
N ILE A 231 9.44 19.29 2.04
CA ILE A 231 9.37 20.58 1.34
C ILE A 231 10.74 21.27 1.35
N LEU A 232 11.41 21.27 2.49
CA LEU A 232 12.74 21.90 2.62
C LEU A 232 13.78 21.17 1.76
N MET A 233 13.76 19.84 1.72
CA MET A 233 14.61 19.03 0.85
C MET A 233 14.33 19.30 -0.64
N LEU A 234 13.06 19.51 -1.01
CA LEU A 234 12.74 19.89 -2.38
C LEU A 234 13.27 21.27 -2.74
N ARG A 235 13.16 22.26 -1.84
CA ARG A 235 13.66 23.62 -2.02
C ARG A 235 15.19 23.68 -2.09
N SER A 236 15.89 22.89 -1.28
CA SER A 236 17.36 22.79 -1.30
C SER A 236 17.90 21.97 -2.48
N GLY A 237 17.02 21.31 -3.25
CA GLY A 237 17.44 20.43 -4.35
C GLY A 237 17.95 19.06 -3.90
N THR A 238 17.94 18.77 -2.59
CA THR A 238 18.44 17.51 -2.04
C THR A 238 17.44 16.35 -2.13
N LEU A 239 16.19 16.60 -2.54
CA LEU A 239 15.19 15.56 -2.73
C LEU A 239 15.32 14.85 -4.08
N ILE A 240 15.77 15.56 -5.11
CA ILE A 240 15.84 15.07 -6.48
C ILE A 240 17.29 14.78 -6.84
N HIS A 241 17.63 13.49 -6.88
CA HIS A 241 18.95 13.05 -7.33
C HIS A 241 18.86 12.56 -8.77
N PRO A 242 19.38 13.31 -9.75
CA PRO A 242 19.46 12.83 -11.14
C PRO A 242 20.37 11.60 -11.22
N LEU A 243 20.17 10.78 -12.25
CA LEU A 243 21.10 9.67 -12.50
C LEU A 243 22.49 10.23 -12.82
N PRO A 244 23.54 9.64 -12.24
CA PRO A 244 24.92 10.01 -12.57
C PRO A 244 25.23 9.67 -14.04
N GLU A 245 25.92 10.59 -14.71
CA GLU A 245 26.28 10.43 -16.13
C GLU A 245 27.42 9.43 -16.35
N ASP A 246 28.12 9.07 -15.29
CA ASP A 246 29.27 8.15 -15.31
C ASP A 246 28.91 6.68 -15.55
N GLY A 247 27.61 6.36 -15.66
CA GLY A 247 27.11 5.01 -15.89
C GLY A 247 27.23 4.07 -14.69
N SER A 248 27.56 4.59 -13.52
CA SER A 248 27.66 3.79 -12.27
C SER A 248 26.32 3.15 -11.89
N ILE A 249 25.21 3.78 -12.24
CA ILE A 249 23.87 3.28 -11.99
C ILE A 249 23.14 3.03 -13.31
N LYS A 250 22.71 1.78 -13.52
CA LYS A 250 22.02 1.39 -14.75
C LYS A 250 20.61 1.99 -14.80
N PRO A 251 20.24 2.72 -15.88
CA PRO A 251 18.89 3.24 -16.04
C PRO A 251 17.86 2.11 -16.20
N LEU A 252 16.61 2.40 -15.85
CA LEU A 252 15.48 1.51 -16.12
C LEU A 252 15.20 1.48 -17.65
N SER A 253 14.72 0.33 -18.15
CA SER A 253 14.20 0.26 -19.50
C SER A 253 12.92 1.10 -19.65
N ASP A 254 12.67 1.65 -20.84
CA ASP A 254 11.48 2.47 -21.11
C ASP A 254 10.17 1.73 -20.80
N VAL A 255 10.12 0.42 -21.06
CA VAL A 255 8.96 -0.43 -20.73
C VAL A 255 8.71 -0.46 -19.22
N LYS A 256 9.78 -0.53 -18.42
CA LYS A 256 9.65 -0.56 -16.95
C LYS A 256 9.22 0.80 -16.40
N VAL A 257 9.71 1.89 -16.98
CA VAL A 257 9.28 3.27 -16.66
C VAL A 257 7.79 3.44 -16.95
N GLN A 258 7.34 3.03 -18.16
CA GLN A 258 5.92 3.10 -18.52
C GLN A 258 5.04 2.24 -17.63
N ALA A 259 5.49 1.02 -17.28
CA ALA A 259 4.78 0.12 -16.38
C ALA A 259 4.62 0.73 -14.98
N GLU A 260 5.65 1.39 -14.45
CA GLU A 260 5.60 2.05 -13.15
C GLU A 260 4.66 3.27 -13.17
N ILE A 261 4.70 4.09 -14.20
CA ILE A 261 3.78 5.21 -14.39
C ILE A 261 2.33 4.70 -14.49
N LEU A 262 2.09 3.62 -15.24
CA LEU A 262 0.76 3.00 -15.35
C LEU A 262 0.28 2.51 -13.98
N TYR A 263 1.14 1.82 -13.21
CA TYR A 263 0.83 1.37 -11.86
C TYR A 263 0.46 2.54 -10.94
N ASN A 264 1.18 3.65 -11.05
CA ASN A 264 0.93 4.84 -10.25
C ASN A 264 -0.38 5.56 -10.63
N ARG A 265 -0.76 5.56 -11.89
CA ARG A 265 -2.00 6.21 -12.37
C ARG A 265 -3.26 5.48 -11.90
N ILE A 266 -3.22 4.16 -11.77
CA ILE A 266 -4.38 3.34 -11.41
C ILE A 266 -4.37 3.08 -9.90
N PRO A 267 -5.36 3.57 -9.14
CA PRO A 267 -5.47 3.29 -7.71
C PRO A 267 -6.10 1.89 -7.48
N PHE A 268 -5.37 0.82 -7.84
CA PHE A 268 -5.86 -0.58 -7.82
C PHE A 268 -6.57 -0.96 -6.53
N SER A 269 -5.93 -0.76 -5.37
CA SER A 269 -6.50 -1.16 -4.09
C SER A 269 -7.80 -0.40 -3.78
N LYS A 270 -7.86 0.92 -4.08
CA LYS A 270 -9.04 1.73 -3.84
C LYS A 270 -10.22 1.29 -4.71
N LEU A 271 -9.99 1.10 -6.00
CA LEU A 271 -11.04 0.67 -6.92
C LEU A 271 -11.55 -0.73 -6.54
N LEU A 272 -10.62 -1.64 -6.24
CA LEU A 272 -10.96 -3.02 -5.93
C LEU A 272 -11.69 -3.18 -4.60
N PHE A 273 -11.25 -2.52 -3.51
CA PHE A 273 -11.99 -2.69 -2.26
C PHE A 273 -13.41 -2.13 -2.36
N MET A 274 -13.58 -0.97 -3.02
CA MET A 274 -14.92 -0.40 -3.24
C MET A 274 -15.79 -1.33 -4.08
N PHE A 275 -15.24 -1.85 -5.19
CA PHE A 275 -15.95 -2.77 -6.07
C PHE A 275 -16.29 -4.08 -5.36
N ASN A 276 -15.30 -4.72 -4.73
CA ASN A 276 -15.46 -6.03 -4.11
C ASN A 276 -16.42 -5.99 -2.93
N LEU A 277 -16.38 -4.96 -2.09
CA LEU A 277 -17.32 -4.81 -0.98
C LEU A 277 -18.73 -4.54 -1.48
N THR A 278 -18.88 -3.64 -2.45
CA THR A 278 -20.21 -3.29 -3.00
C THR A 278 -20.85 -4.49 -3.70
N VAL A 279 -20.13 -5.10 -4.64
CA VAL A 279 -20.65 -6.25 -5.41
C VAL A 279 -20.82 -7.47 -4.51
N GLY A 280 -19.90 -7.70 -3.58
CA GLY A 280 -19.98 -8.79 -2.60
C GLY A 280 -21.21 -8.67 -1.70
N MET A 281 -21.50 -7.45 -1.21
CA MET A 281 -22.70 -7.17 -0.40
C MET A 281 -23.97 -7.36 -1.21
N LEU A 282 -24.01 -6.82 -2.43
CA LEU A 282 -25.15 -7.00 -3.33
C LEU A 282 -25.38 -8.47 -3.67
N ALA A 283 -24.33 -9.23 -3.96
CA ALA A 283 -24.40 -10.67 -4.20
C ALA A 283 -24.90 -11.43 -2.96
N PHE A 284 -24.48 -11.00 -1.76
CA PHE A 284 -24.94 -11.60 -0.51
C PHE A 284 -26.43 -11.41 -0.30
N PHE A 285 -26.95 -10.18 -0.40
CA PHE A 285 -28.37 -9.92 -0.27
C PHE A 285 -29.19 -10.55 -1.39
N TYR A 286 -28.63 -10.59 -2.60
CA TYR A 286 -29.22 -11.30 -3.72
C TYR A 286 -29.37 -12.79 -3.42
N LEU A 287 -28.38 -13.44 -2.82
CA LEU A 287 -28.48 -14.83 -2.40
C LEU A 287 -29.52 -15.05 -1.30
N LEU A 288 -29.57 -14.18 -0.30
CA LEU A 288 -30.58 -14.25 0.76
C LEU A 288 -32.00 -14.16 0.19
N TYR A 289 -32.25 -13.19 -0.68
CA TYR A 289 -33.53 -13.05 -1.34
C TYR A 289 -33.89 -14.30 -2.18
N CYS A 290 -32.96 -14.85 -3.00
CA CYS A 290 -33.16 -16.08 -3.74
C CYS A 290 -33.35 -17.30 -2.81
N SER A 291 -32.80 -17.32 -1.63
CA SER A 291 -33.07 -18.34 -0.60
C SER A 291 -34.54 -18.29 -0.10
N MET A 292 -35.10 -17.08 0.04
CA MET A 292 -36.43 -16.88 0.54
C MET A 292 -37.55 -17.15 -0.51
N HIS A 293 -37.31 -16.76 -1.76
CA HIS A 293 -38.33 -16.76 -2.81
C HIS A 293 -38.28 -17.96 -3.79
N ARG A 294 -37.43 -18.94 -3.55
CA ARG A 294 -37.29 -20.14 -4.40
C ARG A 294 -37.07 -19.86 -5.90
N SER A 295 -36.53 -18.70 -6.24
CA SER A 295 -36.34 -18.25 -7.61
C SER A 295 -34.88 -18.47 -8.04
N ALA A 296 -34.64 -19.19 -9.15
CA ALA A 296 -33.32 -19.26 -9.77
C ALA A 296 -33.06 -17.95 -10.53
N GLY A 297 -32.23 -17.10 -9.97
CA GLY A 297 -32.05 -15.75 -10.51
C GLY A 297 -31.09 -15.70 -11.70
N LYS A 298 -31.55 -15.10 -12.80
CA LYS A 298 -30.73 -14.81 -14.00
C LYS A 298 -29.52 -13.88 -13.69
N ALA A 299 -29.60 -13.07 -12.63
CA ALA A 299 -28.54 -12.14 -12.25
C ALA A 299 -27.29 -12.81 -11.67
N TRP A 300 -27.32 -14.11 -11.36
CA TRP A 300 -26.15 -14.85 -10.89
C TRP A 300 -24.97 -14.81 -11.87
N SER A 301 -25.25 -14.82 -13.17
CA SER A 301 -24.23 -14.68 -14.21
C SER A 301 -23.51 -13.34 -14.14
N VAL A 302 -24.20 -12.26 -13.82
CA VAL A 302 -23.61 -10.91 -13.68
C VAL A 302 -22.60 -10.89 -12.53
N PHE A 303 -22.96 -11.42 -11.36
CA PHE A 303 -22.04 -11.51 -10.23
C PHE A 303 -20.84 -12.41 -10.50
N THR A 304 -21.06 -13.46 -11.29
CA THR A 304 -19.95 -14.32 -11.73
C THR A 304 -18.96 -13.59 -12.64
N VAL A 305 -19.45 -12.82 -13.62
CA VAL A 305 -18.62 -12.00 -14.48
C VAL A 305 -17.88 -10.95 -13.65
N ALA A 306 -18.57 -10.32 -12.70
CA ALA A 306 -17.97 -9.34 -11.79
C ALA A 306 -16.83 -9.95 -10.95
N LEU A 307 -17.01 -11.20 -10.44
CA LEU A 307 -15.95 -11.92 -9.71
C LEU A 307 -14.71 -12.15 -10.58
N TYR A 308 -14.90 -12.64 -11.81
CA TYR A 308 -13.77 -12.87 -12.71
C TYR A 308 -13.09 -11.56 -13.13
N ALA A 309 -13.87 -10.51 -13.38
CA ALA A 309 -13.32 -9.18 -13.68
C ALA A 309 -12.48 -8.64 -12.51
N ALA A 310 -12.98 -8.76 -11.28
CA ALA A 310 -12.25 -8.39 -10.07
C ALA A 310 -10.95 -9.20 -9.93
N PHE A 311 -11.01 -10.52 -10.13
CA PHE A 311 -9.83 -11.38 -10.06
C PHE A 311 -8.78 -11.01 -11.11
N LEU A 312 -9.17 -10.84 -12.37
CA LEU A 312 -8.25 -10.48 -13.45
C LEU A 312 -7.63 -9.10 -13.23
N PHE A 313 -8.43 -8.14 -12.77
CA PHE A 313 -7.93 -6.79 -12.47
C PHE A 313 -6.98 -6.78 -11.27
N GLN A 314 -7.26 -7.56 -10.22
CA GLN A 314 -6.35 -7.75 -9.08
C GLN A 314 -5.06 -8.45 -9.50
N LEU A 315 -5.17 -9.50 -10.31
CA LEU A 315 -4.01 -10.23 -10.85
C LEU A 315 -3.13 -9.32 -11.69
N PHE A 316 -3.75 -8.52 -12.57
CA PHE A 316 -3.02 -7.54 -13.38
C PHE A 316 -2.25 -6.53 -12.52
N GLY A 317 -2.91 -5.92 -11.52
CA GLY A 317 -2.25 -4.98 -10.60
C GLY A 317 -1.11 -5.63 -9.80
N TYR A 318 -1.30 -6.88 -9.36
CA TYR A 318 -0.29 -7.64 -8.64
C TYR A 318 0.92 -8.01 -9.52
N CYS A 319 0.69 -8.48 -10.73
CA CYS A 319 1.75 -8.79 -11.71
C CYS A 319 2.51 -7.52 -12.13
N LEU A 320 1.80 -6.40 -12.31
CA LEU A 320 2.43 -5.12 -12.65
C LEU A 320 3.34 -4.65 -11.51
N ARG A 321 2.90 -4.77 -10.26
CA ARG A 321 3.72 -4.47 -9.08
C ARG A 321 4.94 -5.38 -8.99
N TRP A 322 4.79 -6.69 -9.28
CA TRP A 322 5.89 -7.63 -9.35
C TRP A 322 6.92 -7.23 -10.40
N TYR A 323 6.46 -6.91 -11.61
CA TYR A 323 7.34 -6.51 -12.71
C TYR A 323 8.12 -5.22 -12.38
N VAL A 324 7.45 -4.22 -11.85
CA VAL A 324 8.07 -2.95 -11.45
C VAL A 324 9.06 -3.15 -10.31
N GLY A 325 8.67 -3.87 -9.26
CA GLY A 325 9.50 -4.12 -8.08
C GLY A 325 10.66 -5.10 -8.33
N GLY A 326 10.61 -5.90 -9.42
CA GLY A 326 11.62 -6.92 -9.73
C GLY A 326 11.66 -8.09 -8.73
N ARG A 327 10.68 -8.19 -7.84
CA ARG A 327 10.58 -9.22 -6.79
C ARG A 327 9.12 -9.56 -6.50
N ILE A 328 8.88 -10.73 -5.94
CA ILE A 328 7.54 -11.13 -5.50
C ILE A 328 7.06 -10.15 -4.42
N PRO A 329 5.87 -9.53 -4.57
CA PRO A 329 5.37 -8.51 -3.64
C PRO A 329 4.81 -9.15 -2.36
N LEU A 330 5.69 -9.52 -1.42
CA LEU A 330 5.37 -10.13 -0.13
C LEU A 330 6.21 -9.57 1.02
N SER A 331 6.87 -8.42 0.82
CA SER A 331 7.86 -7.91 1.78
C SER A 331 7.30 -6.96 2.83
N ASN A 332 6.10 -6.45 2.66
CA ASN A 332 5.45 -5.58 3.64
C ASN A 332 3.97 -5.93 3.82
N GLY A 333 3.36 -5.40 4.88
CA GLY A 333 1.96 -5.68 5.21
C GLY A 333 0.98 -5.32 4.09
N TYR A 334 1.25 -4.25 3.34
CA TYR A 334 0.43 -3.86 2.20
C TYR A 334 0.44 -4.93 1.10
N GLU A 335 1.61 -5.44 0.74
CA GLU A 335 1.79 -6.48 -0.27
C GLU A 335 1.17 -7.81 0.16
N THR A 336 1.33 -8.16 1.44
CA THR A 336 0.71 -9.36 2.03
C THR A 336 -0.82 -9.29 1.95
N MET A 337 -1.43 -8.15 2.26
CA MET A 337 -2.88 -7.97 2.15
C MET A 337 -3.36 -8.06 0.70
N GLN A 338 -2.62 -7.51 -0.25
CA GLN A 338 -2.92 -7.66 -1.69
C GLN A 338 -2.84 -9.12 -2.14
N PHE A 339 -1.83 -9.86 -1.68
CA PHE A 339 -1.69 -11.29 -1.98
C PHE A 339 -2.84 -12.10 -1.38
N MET A 340 -3.20 -11.86 -0.11
CA MET A 340 -4.35 -12.50 0.54
C MET A 340 -5.66 -12.24 -0.21
N ALA A 341 -5.87 -10.99 -0.65
CA ALA A 341 -7.04 -10.62 -1.45
C ALA A 341 -7.07 -11.38 -2.78
N LEU A 342 -5.92 -11.50 -3.45
CA LEU A 342 -5.79 -12.26 -4.71
C LEU A 342 -6.09 -13.75 -4.51
N CYS A 343 -5.50 -14.38 -3.49
CA CYS A 343 -5.75 -15.79 -3.15
C CYS A 343 -7.22 -16.03 -2.83
N THR A 344 -7.86 -15.12 -2.10
CA THR A 344 -9.29 -15.22 -1.75
C THR A 344 -10.17 -15.18 -2.99
N LEU A 345 -9.90 -14.26 -3.93
CA LEU A 345 -10.64 -14.21 -5.21
C LEU A 345 -10.38 -15.46 -6.06
N LEU A 346 -9.16 -15.97 -6.10
CA LEU A 346 -8.82 -17.21 -6.80
C LEU A 346 -9.62 -18.39 -6.25
N LEU A 347 -9.65 -18.57 -4.93
CA LEU A 347 -10.45 -19.61 -4.28
C LEU A 347 -11.93 -19.42 -4.57
N ALA A 348 -12.44 -18.19 -4.56
CA ALA A 348 -13.82 -17.90 -4.93
C ALA A 348 -14.12 -18.30 -6.38
N CYS A 349 -13.21 -18.03 -7.32
CA CYS A 349 -13.36 -18.45 -8.73
C CYS A 349 -13.41 -19.96 -8.88
N ILE A 350 -12.57 -20.71 -8.14
CA ILE A 350 -12.50 -22.18 -8.20
C ILE A 350 -13.75 -22.81 -7.59
N PHE A 351 -14.18 -22.35 -6.41
CA PHE A 351 -15.22 -23.01 -5.63
C PHE A 351 -16.64 -22.44 -5.87
N ARG A 352 -16.81 -21.40 -6.68
CA ARG A 352 -18.11 -20.75 -6.93
C ARG A 352 -19.24 -21.69 -7.38
N CYS A 353 -18.89 -22.71 -8.17
CA CYS A 353 -19.86 -23.71 -8.66
C CYS A 353 -20.25 -24.72 -7.59
N ARG A 354 -19.41 -24.90 -6.59
CA ARG A 354 -19.62 -25.88 -5.53
C ARG A 354 -20.49 -25.34 -4.38
N PHE A 355 -20.34 -24.04 -4.09
CA PHE A 355 -20.98 -23.39 -2.93
C PHE A 355 -21.54 -22.03 -3.33
N SER A 356 -22.82 -21.82 -3.13
CA SER A 356 -23.53 -20.62 -3.56
C SER A 356 -23.00 -19.32 -2.93
N PHE A 357 -22.54 -19.37 -1.67
CA PHE A 357 -22.04 -18.19 -0.95
C PHE A 357 -20.57 -17.87 -1.22
N THR A 358 -19.80 -18.78 -1.83
CA THR A 358 -18.36 -18.59 -2.03
C THR A 358 -18.06 -17.35 -2.86
N LEU A 359 -18.89 -17.03 -3.86
CA LEU A 359 -18.73 -15.85 -4.67
C LEU A 359 -18.87 -14.57 -3.82
N SER A 360 -19.93 -14.49 -3.02
CA SER A 360 -20.20 -13.33 -2.18
C SER A 360 -19.15 -13.15 -1.09
N PHE A 361 -18.86 -14.20 -0.33
CA PHE A 361 -17.84 -14.15 0.71
C PHE A 361 -16.42 -13.93 0.15
N GLY A 362 -16.11 -14.48 -1.01
CA GLY A 362 -14.83 -14.25 -1.67
C GLY A 362 -14.62 -12.78 -2.02
N LEU A 363 -15.63 -12.12 -2.58
CA LEU A 363 -15.59 -10.69 -2.85
C LEU A 363 -15.51 -9.87 -1.55
N LEU A 364 -16.32 -10.18 -0.54
CA LEU A 364 -16.32 -9.45 0.73
C LEU A 364 -14.97 -9.57 1.45
N ILE A 365 -14.43 -10.78 1.63
CA ILE A 365 -13.16 -10.99 2.34
C ILE A 365 -12.01 -10.34 1.58
N SER A 366 -11.97 -10.49 0.25
CA SER A 366 -10.99 -9.77 -0.58
C SER A 366 -11.13 -8.26 -0.44
N GLY A 367 -12.37 -7.74 -0.48
CA GLY A 367 -12.64 -6.32 -0.29
C GLY A 367 -12.19 -5.81 1.07
N PHE A 368 -12.45 -6.55 2.16
CA PHE A 368 -11.97 -6.20 3.51
C PHE A 368 -10.44 -6.23 3.62
N ALA A 369 -9.77 -7.25 3.05
CA ALA A 369 -8.32 -7.30 3.04
C ALA A 369 -7.71 -6.07 2.34
N LEU A 370 -8.25 -5.68 1.20
CA LEU A 370 -7.82 -4.47 0.47
C LEU A 370 -8.18 -3.17 1.20
N LEU A 371 -9.31 -3.13 1.90
CA LEU A 371 -9.69 -1.99 2.74
C LEU A 371 -8.71 -1.81 3.89
N VAL A 372 -8.33 -2.89 4.56
CA VAL A 372 -7.29 -2.87 5.62
C VAL A 372 -5.94 -2.40 5.06
N ALA A 373 -5.56 -2.87 3.86
CA ALA A 373 -4.36 -2.40 3.18
C ALA A 373 -4.42 -0.90 2.87
N TYR A 374 -5.60 -0.39 2.51
CA TYR A 374 -5.79 1.02 2.15
C TYR A 374 -5.86 1.95 3.36
N LEU A 375 -6.55 1.55 4.44
CA LEU A 375 -6.71 2.34 5.67
C LEU A 375 -5.54 2.16 6.64
N GLY A 376 -4.84 1.04 6.58
CA GLY A 376 -3.69 0.75 7.41
C GLY A 376 -2.54 1.72 7.15
N GLN A 377 -1.70 1.94 8.15
CA GLN A 377 -0.47 2.75 8.01
C GLN A 377 0.63 2.00 7.25
N ASN A 378 0.24 1.00 6.45
CA ASN A 378 1.16 0.21 5.65
C ASN A 378 1.64 1.03 4.45
N ASN A 379 2.94 1.12 4.27
CA ASN A 379 3.53 1.87 3.17
C ASN A 379 3.17 1.21 1.81
N PRO A 380 2.43 1.90 0.93
CA PRO A 380 2.08 1.35 -0.38
C PRO A 380 3.23 1.43 -1.39
N GLN A 381 4.33 2.11 -1.05
CA GLN A 381 5.48 2.27 -1.92
C GLN A 381 6.16 0.94 -2.24
N ILE A 382 6.75 0.88 -3.42
CA ILE A 382 7.63 -0.22 -3.80
C ILE A 382 9.03 0.15 -3.29
N THR A 383 9.39 -0.34 -2.10
CA THR A 383 10.73 -0.15 -1.53
C THR A 383 11.66 -1.27 -1.95
N PRO A 384 12.95 -1.02 -2.21
CA PRO A 384 13.94 -2.08 -2.34
C PRO A 384 13.99 -2.88 -1.02
N LEU A 385 14.32 -4.16 -1.11
CA LEU A 385 14.72 -4.90 0.08
C LEU A 385 16.05 -4.30 0.51
N MET A 386 16.08 -3.68 1.67
CA MET A 386 17.36 -3.21 2.21
C MET A 386 18.28 -4.43 2.40
N PRO A 387 19.44 -4.48 1.75
CA PRO A 387 20.46 -5.40 2.16
C PRO A 387 20.87 -4.97 3.57
N VAL A 388 20.67 -5.82 4.54
CA VAL A 388 20.90 -5.49 5.95
C VAL A 388 22.39 -5.50 6.29
N LEU A 389 23.25 -5.95 5.38
CA LEU A 389 24.69 -5.82 5.44
C LEU A 389 25.23 -5.60 4.02
N LEU A 390 25.68 -4.39 3.74
CA LEU A 390 26.75 -4.14 2.82
C LEU A 390 28.03 -4.13 3.69
N SER A 391 28.69 -5.27 3.78
CA SER A 391 30.10 -5.27 4.21
C SER A 391 30.91 -4.57 3.12
N PRO A 392 31.75 -3.59 3.45
CA PRO A 392 32.68 -3.01 2.51
C PRO A 392 33.64 -4.05 1.94
#